data_4060a2f9f83b6f794aff0a466d28fa04
#
_entry.id   4060a2f9f83b6f794aff0a466d28fa04
#
_cell.length_a   1.000
_cell.length_b   1.000
_cell.length_c   1.000
_cell.angle_alpha   90.00
_cell.angle_beta   90.00
_cell.angle_gamma   90.00
#
_symmetry.space_group_name_H-M   'P 1'
#
loop_
_entity.id
_entity.type
_entity.pdbx_description
1 polymer ?
#
loop_
_entity_poly.entity_id
_entity_poly.type
_entity_poly.pdbx_seq_one_letter_code
_entity_poly.pdbx_strand_id
1 'polypeptide(L)'
;MTPKEGTILSKIDSPKDLKNLNDFELVKLCNELREFILDVVSVHPGHLGSSLGVVELTVAVHKVFDTPYDRLIWDVGHQAYGHKILTGRRNQFYTNRQYGGIGGFPIRSESEYDAFGTGHASTSISAALGMSEASKL
;
A
#
# COMPACT_ATOMS: atom_id res chain seq x y z
N MET A 1 6.36 16.03 3.08
CA MET A 1 7.48 15.10 2.83
C MET A 1 7.19 14.29 1.58
N THR A 2 8.15 14.19 0.70
CA THR A 2 8.11 13.36 -0.50
C THR A 2 9.36 12.48 -0.51
N PRO A 3 9.37 11.32 -1.21
CA PRO A 3 10.60 10.55 -1.36
C PRO A 3 11.73 11.39 -1.94
N LYS A 4 12.98 11.04 -1.60
CA LYS A 4 14.17 11.71 -2.13
C LYS A 4 14.17 11.64 -3.65
N GLU A 5 14.48 12.78 -4.30
CA GLU A 5 14.61 12.82 -5.77
C GLU A 5 15.69 11.84 -6.25
N GLY A 6 15.46 11.23 -7.43
CA GLY A 6 16.38 10.26 -8.02
C GLY A 6 16.30 8.84 -7.47
N THR A 7 15.46 8.60 -6.45
CA THR A 7 15.17 7.24 -5.96
C THR A 7 14.24 6.50 -6.92
N ILE A 8 14.20 5.17 -6.84
CA ILE A 8 13.23 4.35 -7.59
C ILE A 8 11.81 4.72 -7.12
N LEU A 9 11.59 4.81 -5.80
CA LEU A 9 10.31 5.16 -5.21
C LEU A 9 9.77 6.49 -5.73
N SER A 10 10.64 7.48 -6.01
CA SER A 10 10.21 8.77 -6.56
C SER A 10 9.56 8.69 -7.94
N LYS A 11 9.74 7.57 -8.66
CA LYS A 11 9.25 7.32 -10.02
C LYS A 11 8.04 6.36 -10.04
N ILE A 12 7.63 5.84 -8.88
CA ILE A 12 6.50 4.90 -8.78
C ILE A 12 5.22 5.70 -8.51
N ASP A 13 4.38 5.86 -9.50
CA ASP A 13 3.07 6.51 -9.38
C ASP A 13 1.93 5.50 -9.31
N SER A 14 2.15 4.27 -9.78
CA SER A 14 1.17 3.19 -9.76
C SER A 14 1.84 1.81 -9.71
N PRO A 15 1.12 0.74 -9.37
CA PRO A 15 1.64 -0.63 -9.44
C PRO A 15 2.16 -1.05 -10.82
N LYS A 16 1.69 -0.42 -11.90
CA LYS A 16 2.16 -0.69 -13.26
C LYS A 16 3.65 -0.38 -13.42
N ASP A 17 4.16 0.60 -12.70
CA ASP A 17 5.56 1.00 -12.77
C ASP A 17 6.48 -0.09 -12.19
N LEU A 18 5.99 -0.88 -11.21
CA LEU A 18 6.74 -1.99 -10.65
C LEU A 18 6.97 -3.13 -11.67
N LYS A 19 6.06 -3.30 -12.64
CA LYS A 19 6.15 -4.38 -13.62
C LYS A 19 7.45 -4.34 -14.44
N ASN A 20 8.04 -3.17 -14.61
CA ASN A 20 9.25 -2.96 -15.39
C ASN A 20 10.55 -3.07 -14.57
N LEU A 21 10.47 -3.14 -13.24
CA LEU A 21 11.65 -3.25 -12.37
C LEU A 21 12.22 -4.66 -12.37
N ASN A 22 13.55 -4.78 -12.40
CA ASN A 22 14.25 -6.04 -12.18
C ASN A 22 14.38 -6.34 -10.68
N ASP A 23 14.88 -7.53 -10.33
CA ASP A 23 14.94 -8.00 -8.94
C ASP A 23 15.83 -7.10 -8.05
N PHE A 24 16.94 -6.60 -8.58
CA PHE A 24 17.80 -5.68 -7.85
C PHE A 24 17.09 -4.35 -7.54
N GLU A 25 16.36 -3.83 -8.51
CA GLU A 25 15.56 -2.61 -8.35
C GLU A 25 14.41 -2.81 -7.36
N LEU A 26 13.78 -3.99 -7.35
CA LEU A 26 12.73 -4.32 -6.38
C LEU A 26 13.27 -4.35 -4.94
N VAL A 27 14.44 -4.95 -4.72
CA VAL A 27 15.09 -4.92 -3.39
C VAL A 27 15.42 -3.49 -2.96
N LYS A 28 15.94 -2.68 -3.88
CA LYS A 28 16.23 -1.27 -3.62
C LYS A 28 14.95 -0.50 -3.31
N LEU A 29 13.88 -0.70 -4.06
CA LEU A 29 12.56 -0.11 -3.80
C LEU A 29 12.04 -0.47 -2.40
N CYS A 30 12.19 -1.72 -1.95
CA CYS A 30 11.80 -2.13 -0.60
C CYS A 30 12.53 -1.32 0.48
N ASN A 31 13.83 -1.10 0.31
CA ASN A 31 14.62 -0.29 1.25
C ASN A 31 14.16 1.18 1.24
N GLU A 32 14.00 1.78 0.06
CA GLU A 32 13.53 3.16 -0.09
C GLU A 32 12.11 3.36 0.48
N LEU A 33 11.21 2.39 0.27
CA LEU A 33 9.86 2.40 0.81
C LEU A 33 9.88 2.34 2.35
N ARG A 34 10.74 1.49 2.91
CA ARG A 34 10.93 1.36 4.36
C ARG A 34 11.45 2.66 4.98
N GLU A 35 12.47 3.27 4.38
CA GLU A 35 13.00 4.56 4.81
C GLU A 35 11.92 5.65 4.77
N PHE A 36 11.15 5.72 3.69
CA PHE A 36 10.09 6.72 3.55
C PHE A 36 8.98 6.56 4.58
N ILE A 37 8.57 5.31 4.88
CA ILE A 37 7.59 5.03 5.95
C ILE A 37 8.17 5.50 7.31
N LEU A 38 9.43 5.19 7.60
CA LEU A 38 10.10 5.61 8.83
C LEU A 38 10.13 7.14 8.96
N ASP A 39 10.54 7.85 7.90
CA ASP A 39 10.63 9.31 7.89
C ASP A 39 9.26 9.95 8.21
N VAL A 40 8.18 9.48 7.58
CA VAL A 40 6.85 10.04 7.79
C VAL A 40 6.31 9.69 9.19
N VAL A 41 6.42 8.42 9.60
CA VAL A 41 5.85 7.96 10.90
C VAL A 41 6.64 8.49 12.10
N SER A 42 7.90 8.86 11.93
CA SER A 42 8.69 9.54 12.98
C SER A 42 8.12 10.92 13.35
N VAL A 43 7.44 11.58 12.40
CA VAL A 43 6.82 12.91 12.58
C VAL A 43 5.33 12.79 12.87
N HIS A 44 4.64 11.92 12.14
CA HIS A 44 3.21 11.67 12.26
C HIS A 44 2.95 10.23 12.72
N PRO A 45 2.76 10.00 14.04
CA PRO A 45 2.65 8.65 14.59
C PRO A 45 1.60 7.77 13.91
N GLY A 46 1.96 6.50 13.65
CA GLY A 46 1.12 5.54 12.95
C GLY A 46 1.52 4.09 13.18
N HIS A 47 1.01 3.19 12.34
CA HIS A 47 1.23 1.75 12.42
C HIS A 47 2.60 1.37 11.82
N LEU A 48 3.67 1.48 12.60
CA LEU A 48 5.04 1.31 12.11
C LEU A 48 5.42 -0.16 11.90
N GLY A 49 5.44 -0.94 12.97
CA GLY A 49 5.96 -2.33 12.92
C GLY A 49 5.21 -3.23 11.95
N SER A 50 3.87 -3.13 11.92
CA SER A 50 3.04 -3.89 10.99
C SER A 50 3.30 -3.55 9.53
N SER A 51 3.49 -2.27 9.22
CA SER A 51 3.76 -1.81 7.86
C SER A 51 5.18 -2.17 7.40
N LEU A 52 6.18 -2.06 8.28
CA LEU A 52 7.56 -2.45 7.96
C LEU A 52 7.72 -3.96 7.75
N GLY A 53 6.94 -4.78 8.49
CA GLY A 53 6.99 -6.24 8.38
C GLY A 53 6.47 -6.82 7.08
N VAL A 54 5.77 -6.03 6.26
CA VAL A 54 5.15 -6.49 4.99
C VAL A 54 5.62 -5.70 3.77
N VAL A 55 6.72 -4.97 3.85
CA VAL A 55 7.22 -4.16 2.73
C VAL A 55 7.51 -5.04 1.52
N GLU A 56 8.29 -6.10 1.68
CA GLU A 56 8.64 -7.02 0.60
C GLU A 56 7.40 -7.73 0.04
N LEU A 57 6.50 -8.18 0.92
CA LEU A 57 5.24 -8.79 0.51
C LEU A 57 4.39 -7.81 -0.32
N THR A 58 4.29 -6.56 0.11
CA THR A 58 3.52 -5.53 -0.60
C THR A 58 4.11 -5.28 -2.00
N VAL A 59 5.42 -5.11 -2.10
CA VAL A 59 6.11 -4.93 -3.38
C VAL A 59 5.90 -6.15 -4.28
N ALA A 60 6.08 -7.37 -3.75
CA ALA A 60 5.92 -8.61 -4.50
C ALA A 60 4.48 -8.80 -5.01
N VAL A 61 3.47 -8.55 -4.18
CA VAL A 61 2.06 -8.64 -4.59
C VAL A 61 1.77 -7.67 -5.73
N HIS A 62 2.19 -6.42 -5.63
CA HIS A 62 1.98 -5.43 -6.70
C HIS A 62 2.85 -5.68 -7.93
N LYS A 63 3.98 -6.39 -7.80
CA LYS A 63 4.79 -6.84 -8.93
C LYS A 63 4.11 -7.98 -9.70
N VAL A 64 3.48 -8.92 -9.00
CA VAL A 64 2.93 -10.15 -9.60
C VAL A 64 1.50 -9.94 -10.09
N PHE A 65 0.62 -9.44 -9.23
CA PHE A 65 -0.81 -9.29 -9.50
C PHE A 65 -1.12 -7.98 -10.24
N ASP A 66 -2.18 -7.98 -11.03
CA ASP A 66 -2.61 -6.82 -11.82
C ASP A 66 -3.70 -6.03 -11.09
N THR A 67 -3.30 -5.36 -10.00
CA THR A 67 -4.21 -4.51 -9.23
C THR A 67 -4.54 -3.22 -9.99
N PRO A 68 -5.78 -2.70 -9.92
CA PRO A 68 -6.91 -3.10 -9.07
C PRO A 68 -7.80 -4.21 -9.67
N TYR A 69 -7.50 -4.71 -10.88
CA TYR A 69 -8.27 -5.81 -11.49
C TYR A 69 -8.24 -7.05 -10.58
N ASP A 70 -7.06 -7.47 -10.17
CA ASP A 70 -6.88 -8.43 -9.08
C ASP A 70 -7.13 -7.71 -7.75
N ARG A 71 -8.20 -8.11 -7.05
CA ARG A 71 -8.64 -7.43 -5.83
C ARG A 71 -7.77 -7.82 -4.65
N LEU A 72 -6.99 -6.88 -4.14
CA LEU A 72 -6.19 -7.05 -2.93
C LEU A 72 -7.00 -6.61 -1.70
N ILE A 73 -7.17 -7.52 -0.76
CA ILE A 73 -7.84 -7.26 0.52
C ILE A 73 -6.84 -7.46 1.65
N TRP A 74 -6.66 -6.43 2.46
CA TRP A 74 -5.81 -6.47 3.64
C TRP A 74 -6.60 -6.95 4.85
N ASP A 75 -6.04 -7.86 5.66
CA ASP A 75 -6.62 -8.19 6.96
C ASP A 75 -6.17 -7.18 8.00
N VAL A 76 -7.11 -6.63 8.77
CA VAL A 76 -6.97 -5.44 9.64
C VAL A 76 -6.67 -4.15 8.87
N GLY A 77 -5.73 -4.13 7.92
CA GLY A 77 -5.37 -2.98 7.09
C GLY A 77 -4.37 -2.00 7.70
N HIS A 78 -3.95 -2.17 8.95
CA HIS A 78 -2.93 -1.34 9.60
C HIS A 78 -1.52 -1.53 9.00
N GLN A 79 -1.30 -2.58 8.23
CA GLN A 79 -0.08 -2.86 7.46
C GLN A 79 -0.09 -2.27 6.03
N ALA A 80 -1.10 -1.49 5.65
CA ALA A 80 -1.31 -1.06 4.26
C ALA A 80 -0.55 0.22 3.86
N TYR A 81 0.43 0.70 4.63
CA TYR A 81 1.14 1.94 4.27
C TYR A 81 1.93 1.81 2.97
N GLY A 82 2.67 0.72 2.79
CA GLY A 82 3.34 0.44 1.52
C GLY A 82 2.38 0.39 0.34
N HIS A 83 1.23 -0.27 0.52
CA HIS A 83 0.16 -0.31 -0.47
C HIS A 83 -0.33 1.10 -0.86
N LYS A 84 -0.63 1.97 0.12
CA LYS A 84 -1.06 3.34 -0.17
C LYS A 84 -0.02 4.13 -0.95
N ILE A 85 1.25 4.00 -0.55
CA ILE A 85 2.37 4.69 -1.21
C ILE A 85 2.52 4.25 -2.67
N LEU A 86 2.47 2.93 -2.92
CA LEU A 86 2.65 2.35 -4.26
C LEU A 86 1.43 2.49 -5.18
N THR A 87 0.28 2.89 -4.63
CA THR A 87 -0.99 3.05 -5.36
C THR A 87 -1.43 4.50 -5.51
N GLY A 88 -0.48 5.40 -5.76
CA GLY A 88 -0.75 6.79 -6.15
C GLY A 88 -0.85 7.80 -5.01
N ARG A 89 -0.78 7.35 -3.73
CA ARG A 89 -0.90 8.24 -2.56
C ARG A 89 0.45 8.63 -1.95
N ARG A 90 1.56 8.33 -2.63
CA ARG A 90 2.93 8.63 -2.20
C ARG A 90 3.09 10.10 -1.75
N ASN A 91 2.68 11.03 -2.60
CA ASN A 91 2.85 12.45 -2.35
C ASN A 91 1.90 13.01 -1.28
N GLN A 92 0.86 12.25 -0.92
CA GLN A 92 -0.08 12.59 0.14
C GLN A 92 0.21 11.84 1.45
N PHE A 93 1.13 10.88 1.42
CA PHE A 93 1.35 9.98 2.57
C PHE A 93 1.79 10.71 3.85
N TYR A 94 2.42 11.87 3.72
CA TYR A 94 2.76 12.72 4.88
C TYR A 94 1.53 13.25 5.64
N THR A 95 0.31 13.21 5.03
CA THR A 95 -0.95 13.57 5.68
C THR A 95 -1.65 12.36 6.32
N ASN A 96 -1.00 11.19 6.32
CA ASN A 96 -1.59 9.96 6.84
C ASN A 96 -2.04 10.14 8.30
N ARG A 97 -3.32 9.80 8.58
CA ARG A 97 -3.96 9.96 9.87
C ARG A 97 -4.11 11.41 10.39
N GLN A 98 -3.84 12.41 9.57
CA GLN A 98 -4.07 13.80 9.92
C GLN A 98 -5.50 14.22 9.53
N TYR A 99 -6.03 15.22 10.23
CA TYR A 99 -7.34 15.79 9.87
C TYR A 99 -7.31 16.35 8.45
N GLY A 100 -8.27 15.93 7.63
CA GLY A 100 -8.33 16.29 6.20
C GLY A 100 -7.30 15.60 5.31
N GLY A 101 -6.49 14.70 5.86
CA GLY A 101 -5.53 13.87 5.12
C GLY A 101 -6.06 12.47 4.80
N ILE A 102 -5.17 11.58 4.36
CA ILE A 102 -5.52 10.19 4.07
C ILE A 102 -5.66 9.37 5.37
N GLY A 103 -6.53 8.36 5.35
CA GLY A 103 -6.76 7.47 6.48
C GLY A 103 -5.61 6.49 6.74
N GLY A 104 -5.51 5.98 7.97
CA GLY A 104 -4.51 4.99 8.38
C GLY A 104 -4.81 3.54 7.95
N PHE A 105 -5.95 3.31 7.28
CA PHE A 105 -6.43 2.02 6.79
C PHE A 105 -6.86 2.15 5.33
N PRO A 106 -6.99 1.06 4.56
CA PRO A 106 -7.62 1.09 3.24
C PRO A 106 -9.03 1.67 3.30
N ILE A 107 -9.34 2.61 2.41
CA ILE A 107 -10.63 3.30 2.33
C ILE A 107 -11.05 3.37 0.86
N ARG A 108 -12.17 2.73 0.51
CA ARG A 108 -12.65 2.64 -0.87
C ARG A 108 -12.88 3.99 -1.56
N SER A 109 -13.20 5.02 -0.81
CA SER A 109 -13.37 6.38 -1.35
C SER A 109 -12.05 7.12 -1.61
N GLU A 110 -10.92 6.60 -1.12
CA GLU A 110 -9.59 7.19 -1.37
C GLU A 110 -8.96 6.69 -2.67
N SER A 111 -9.19 5.42 -3.01
CA SER A 111 -8.50 4.79 -4.14
C SER A 111 -9.25 3.58 -4.68
N GLU A 112 -9.23 3.41 -6.00
CA GLU A 112 -9.73 2.20 -6.66
C GLU A 112 -8.96 0.94 -6.27
N TYR A 113 -7.73 1.08 -5.79
CA TYR A 113 -6.90 -0.01 -5.29
C TYR A 113 -7.34 -0.54 -3.91
N ASP A 114 -8.14 0.22 -3.17
CA ASP A 114 -8.67 -0.17 -1.86
C ASP A 114 -9.97 -0.97 -2.05
N ALA A 115 -9.86 -2.25 -2.43
CA ALA A 115 -11.00 -3.11 -2.76
C ALA A 115 -11.99 -3.26 -1.61
N PHE A 116 -11.53 -3.17 -0.35
CA PHE A 116 -12.34 -3.29 0.86
C PHE A 116 -11.79 -2.41 1.98
N GLY A 117 -12.68 -1.72 2.70
CA GLY A 117 -12.33 -0.96 3.89
C GLY A 117 -12.19 -1.88 5.10
N THR A 118 -11.04 -1.85 5.77
CA THR A 118 -10.74 -2.74 6.88
C THR A 118 -10.37 -1.98 8.15
N GLY A 119 -10.55 -2.59 9.30
CA GLY A 119 -10.20 -2.03 10.60
C GLY A 119 -10.15 -3.11 11.68
N HIS A 120 -10.90 -4.20 11.50
CA HIS A 120 -10.93 -5.36 12.42
C HIS A 120 -10.31 -6.58 11.76
N ALA A 121 -9.68 -7.42 12.58
CA ALA A 121 -9.08 -8.68 12.14
C ALA A 121 -10.14 -9.67 11.62
N SER A 122 -9.73 -10.52 10.69
CA SER A 122 -10.51 -11.63 10.12
C SER A 122 -11.69 -11.22 9.23
N THR A 123 -11.95 -9.94 9.02
CA THR A 123 -13.02 -9.48 8.11
C THR A 123 -12.69 -9.71 6.64
N SER A 124 -11.41 -9.82 6.31
CA SER A 124 -10.93 -10.08 4.94
C SER A 124 -11.40 -11.42 4.38
N ILE A 125 -11.53 -12.45 5.21
CA ILE A 125 -11.94 -13.81 4.81
C ILE A 125 -13.35 -13.79 4.22
N SER A 126 -14.31 -13.24 4.96
CA SER A 126 -15.70 -13.17 4.48
C SER A 126 -15.86 -12.19 3.31
N ALA A 127 -15.12 -11.07 3.33
CA ALA A 127 -15.12 -10.12 2.22
C ALA A 127 -14.57 -10.75 0.93
N ALA A 128 -13.43 -11.44 1.00
CA ALA A 128 -12.83 -12.12 -0.14
C ALA A 128 -13.73 -13.23 -0.69
N LEU A 129 -14.34 -14.04 0.21
CA LEU A 129 -15.29 -15.08 -0.20
C LEU A 129 -16.49 -14.47 -0.93
N GLY A 130 -17.10 -13.43 -0.36
CA GLY A 130 -18.25 -12.77 -1.01
C GLY A 130 -17.90 -12.17 -2.37
N MET A 131 -16.74 -11.54 -2.50
CA MET A 131 -16.26 -11.00 -3.79
C MET A 131 -15.96 -12.11 -4.80
N SER A 132 -15.40 -13.24 -4.35
CA SER A 132 -15.13 -14.40 -5.21
C SER A 132 -16.42 -15.03 -5.72
N GLU A 133 -17.43 -15.20 -4.88
CA GLU A 133 -18.73 -15.72 -5.31
C GLU A 133 -19.44 -14.76 -6.28
N ALA A 134 -19.41 -13.45 -6.00
CA ALA A 134 -20.00 -12.45 -6.88
C ALA A 134 -19.35 -12.39 -8.27
N SER A 135 -18.06 -12.72 -8.38
CA SER A 135 -17.35 -12.72 -9.66
C SER A 135 -17.65 -13.96 -10.54
N LYS A 136 -18.39 -14.95 -10.03
CA LYS A 136 -18.87 -16.12 -10.79
C LYS A 136 -20.23 -15.91 -11.47
N LEU A 137 -20.92 -14.82 -11.09
CA LEU A 137 -22.22 -14.43 -11.63
C LEU A 137 -22.08 -13.52 -12.85
#